data_f53eaa671e7549e1e76a6525c5f56d1a
#
_entry.id   f53eaa671e7549e1e76a6525c5f56d1a
#
_cell.length_a   1.000
_cell.length_b   1.000
_cell.length_c   1.000
_cell.angle_alpha   90.00
_cell.angle_beta   90.00
_cell.angle_gamma   90.00
#
_symmetry.space_group_name_H-M   'P 1'
#
loop_
_entity.id
_entity.type
_entity.pdbx_description
1 polymer ?
#
loop_
_entity_poly.entity_id
_entity_poly.type
_entity_poly.pdbx_seq_one_letter_code
_entity_poly.pdbx_strand_id
1 'polypeptide(L)'
;KDKNIKNISTMRKSELIDAIIAAAEREEKKEPAEVEDVVFEDAGAEHDVAGISDESHHKSEQYVKEDKKDNYHAQPRQEHDAPLADGILEVLSDGYGFIRCENFLPGENDVYVSPSQIRKFNLKTGDIIQGPKRMKTSGEKFSALMYLETVNGKDPSVAQRRPAFESLTPIFPNERIHLEKNSSTVAMRMVDLISPIGKGQRGMIVSQPKSGKTTLLKQIANAVTKNNPEMHIIILLIDERPEEVTDIKESIVGDNVEVIYSTFDELPERHKRVSEMVIERAKRLVEQKTDVIILLDSITRLARAYNLTVQASGRTLSGGLDPAALHMPKRFFGAARNMREGGSLTILATALVDTGSRMDDVIYEEFKGTGNMELVLSRAMQEKRIFPAIDIAKSGTRREDLLLSEKELQVN
;
A
#
# COMPACT_ATOMS: atom_id res chain seq x y z
N LYS A 1 25.75 -12.19 24.01
CA LYS A 1 27.11 -12.72 24.24
C LYS A 1 28.15 -12.20 23.22
N ASP A 2 27.68 -11.79 22.06
CA ASP A 2 28.57 -11.43 20.93
C ASP A 2 29.23 -10.05 21.00
N LYS A 3 28.87 -9.22 21.98
CA LYS A 3 29.47 -7.87 22.16
C LYS A 3 30.41 -7.71 23.36
N ASN A 4 30.96 -8.79 23.87
CA ASN A 4 32.01 -8.82 24.93
C ASN A 4 31.68 -8.04 26.22
N ILE A 5 30.38 -7.96 26.59
CA ILE A 5 29.92 -7.30 27.80
C ILE A 5 30.06 -8.26 29.00
N LYS A 6 30.80 -7.86 30.02
CA LYS A 6 31.04 -8.66 31.25
C LYS A 6 29.85 -8.48 32.21
N ASN A 7 29.54 -9.54 32.98
CA ASN A 7 28.51 -9.55 34.05
C ASN A 7 27.05 -9.39 33.62
N ILE A 8 26.68 -9.88 32.46
CA ILE A 8 25.29 -9.80 31.87
C ILE A 8 24.23 -10.40 32.80
N SER A 9 24.59 -11.42 33.61
CA SER A 9 23.62 -12.16 34.46
C SER A 9 23.17 -11.39 35.72
N THR A 10 23.83 -10.29 36.06
CA THR A 10 23.55 -9.52 37.28
C THR A 10 23.01 -8.10 36.99
N MET A 11 22.93 -7.69 35.71
CA MET A 11 22.46 -6.36 35.29
C MET A 11 20.93 -6.28 35.19
N ARG A 12 20.34 -5.17 35.58
CA ARG A 12 18.95 -4.84 35.34
C ARG A 12 18.76 -4.51 33.86
N LYS A 13 17.51 -4.65 33.34
CA LYS A 13 17.19 -4.48 31.92
C LYS A 13 17.63 -3.11 31.34
N SER A 14 17.48 -2.02 32.10
CA SER A 14 17.95 -0.68 31.72
C SER A 14 19.48 -0.60 31.60
N GLU A 15 20.20 -1.12 32.60
CA GLU A 15 21.67 -1.13 32.64
C GLU A 15 22.26 -1.97 31.50
N LEU A 16 21.57 -3.04 31.10
CA LEU A 16 21.97 -3.88 29.97
C LEU A 16 21.78 -3.16 28.63
N ILE A 17 20.72 -2.38 28.47
CA ILE A 17 20.46 -1.58 27.26
C ILE A 17 21.55 -0.50 27.11
N ASP A 18 21.86 0.22 28.18
CA ASP A 18 22.88 1.27 28.19
C ASP A 18 24.27 0.69 27.88
N ALA A 19 24.60 -0.49 28.42
CA ALA A 19 25.85 -1.18 28.14
C ALA A 19 25.96 -1.66 26.68
N ILE A 20 24.85 -2.06 26.03
CA ILE A 20 24.82 -2.45 24.62
C ILE A 20 25.02 -1.23 23.70
N ILE A 21 24.36 -0.10 24.02
CA ILE A 21 24.50 1.16 23.27
C ILE A 21 25.96 1.65 23.35
N ALA A 22 26.55 1.70 24.54
CA ALA A 22 27.94 2.12 24.72
C ALA A 22 28.96 1.18 24.03
N ALA A 23 28.66 -0.10 23.91
CA ALA A 23 29.50 -1.06 23.16
C ALA A 23 29.39 -0.85 21.63
N ALA A 24 28.20 -0.49 21.12
CA ALA A 24 27.98 -0.17 19.71
C ALA A 24 28.73 1.11 19.29
N GLU A 25 28.64 2.17 20.09
CA GLU A 25 29.36 3.44 19.85
C GLU A 25 30.87 3.33 19.89
N ARG A 26 31.42 2.32 20.57
CA ARG A 26 32.89 2.03 20.59
C ARG A 26 33.34 1.27 19.35
N GLU A 27 32.46 0.50 18.72
CA GLU A 27 32.75 -0.18 17.45
C GLU A 27 32.75 0.80 16.27
N GLU A 28 31.81 1.77 16.22
CA GLU A 28 31.77 2.81 15.18
C GLU A 28 32.98 3.76 15.18
N LYS A 29 33.67 3.93 16.33
CA LYS A 29 34.85 4.76 16.46
C LYS A 29 36.18 4.04 16.11
N LYS A 30 36.15 2.79 15.67
CA LYS A 30 37.35 1.96 15.46
C LYS A 30 37.71 1.64 14.01
N GLU A 31 36.97 2.12 13.02
CA GLU A 31 37.33 2.00 11.61
C GLU A 31 38.02 3.28 11.11
N PRO A 32 39.33 3.26 10.77
CA PRO A 32 39.97 4.34 10.02
C PRO A 32 39.76 4.12 8.54
N ALA A 33 39.28 5.17 7.86
CA ALA A 33 39.19 5.23 6.42
C ALA A 33 40.58 5.29 5.77
N GLU A 34 40.88 4.35 4.91
CA GLU A 34 41.88 4.50 3.86
C GLU A 34 41.15 4.75 2.54
N VAL A 35 41.35 5.92 1.97
CA VAL A 35 40.94 6.23 0.61
C VAL A 35 42.19 6.66 -0.15
N GLU A 36 42.59 5.87 -1.14
CA GLU A 36 43.63 6.19 -2.09
C GLU A 36 43.18 7.29 -3.06
N ASP A 37 44.02 8.33 -3.19
CA ASP A 37 43.94 9.39 -4.17
C ASP A 37 44.21 8.87 -5.59
N VAL A 38 43.29 9.09 -6.53
CA VAL A 38 43.58 9.02 -7.96
C VAL A 38 43.45 10.43 -8.55
N VAL A 39 44.61 10.96 -8.87
CA VAL A 39 44.84 12.21 -9.60
C VAL A 39 44.46 11.99 -11.08
N PHE A 40 43.66 12.86 -11.65
CA PHE A 40 43.60 13.09 -13.10
C PHE A 40 43.87 14.53 -13.43
N GLU A 41 44.88 14.73 -14.27
CA GLU A 41 45.42 15.98 -14.78
C GLU A 41 44.48 16.67 -15.79
N ASP A 42 44.63 17.93 -15.78
CA ASP A 42 44.26 19.08 -16.54
C ASP A 42 44.43 18.95 -18.08
N ALA A 43 43.53 19.48 -18.83
CA ALA A 43 43.78 20.03 -20.18
C ALA A 43 42.79 21.16 -20.50
N GLY A 44 43.35 22.36 -20.47
CA GLY A 44 42.66 23.60 -20.76
C GLY A 44 42.40 23.87 -22.23
N ALA A 45 41.53 24.81 -22.48
CA ALA A 45 41.57 25.73 -23.63
C ALA A 45 40.76 27.00 -23.33
N GLU A 46 41.47 28.08 -23.29
CA GLU A 46 40.99 29.48 -23.31
C GLU A 46 40.27 29.81 -24.63
N HIS A 47 39.31 30.70 -24.59
CA HIS A 47 39.17 31.77 -25.58
C HIS A 47 38.33 32.92 -25.02
N ASP A 48 39.00 34.07 -24.93
CA ASP A 48 38.51 35.45 -24.81
C ASP A 48 37.59 35.87 -25.96
N VAL A 49 36.73 36.86 -25.72
CA VAL A 49 36.70 38.22 -26.34
C VAL A 49 35.54 39.06 -25.82
N ALA A 50 35.86 40.17 -25.15
CA ALA A 50 35.42 41.56 -25.24
C ALA A 50 33.98 41.85 -25.75
N GLY A 51 33.15 42.59 -25.07
CA GLY A 51 33.19 43.96 -24.62
C GLY A 51 32.15 44.79 -25.39
N ILE A 52 31.37 45.58 -24.72
CA ILE A 52 31.07 46.99 -25.03
C ILE A 52 29.87 47.47 -24.20
N SER A 53 30.10 48.57 -23.51
CA SER A 53 29.24 49.48 -22.77
C SER A 53 28.12 50.11 -23.59
N ASP A 54 27.01 50.49 -22.96
CA ASP A 54 26.63 51.89 -22.94
C ASP A 54 25.54 52.23 -21.88
N GLU A 55 25.75 53.38 -21.29
CA GLU A 55 24.94 54.05 -20.29
C GLU A 55 23.71 54.71 -20.89
N SER A 56 22.63 54.85 -20.14
CA SER A 56 21.86 56.11 -20.11
C SER A 56 21.01 56.25 -18.85
N HIS A 57 21.26 57.36 -18.18
CA HIS A 57 20.52 57.91 -17.05
C HIS A 57 19.06 58.28 -17.40
N HIS A 58 18.16 58.14 -16.42
CA HIS A 58 17.20 59.19 -16.11
C HIS A 58 16.79 59.19 -14.63
N LYS A 59 16.97 60.36 -14.00
CA LYS A 59 16.47 60.76 -12.67
C LYS A 59 15.01 61.16 -12.75
N SER A 60 14.27 60.89 -11.66
CA SER A 60 13.36 61.87 -10.99
C SER A 60 12.66 61.14 -9.81
N GLU A 61 12.91 61.63 -8.69
CA GLU A 61 12.22 62.51 -7.74
C GLU A 61 11.50 61.78 -6.59
N GLN A 62 11.93 62.19 -5.41
CA GLN A 62 11.49 61.81 -4.06
C GLN A 62 10.05 62.22 -3.79
N TYR A 63 9.30 61.30 -3.13
CA TYR A 63 8.30 61.69 -2.14
C TYR A 63 8.54 60.88 -0.86
N VAL A 64 8.90 61.65 0.17
CA VAL A 64 9.00 61.20 1.56
C VAL A 64 7.60 61.10 2.14
N LYS A 65 7.22 59.95 2.66
CA LYS A 65 6.20 59.84 3.71
C LYS A 65 6.74 58.95 4.82
N GLU A 66 6.88 59.58 5.96
CA GLU A 66 7.09 58.93 7.26
C GLU A 66 5.90 58.01 7.55
N ASP A 67 6.16 56.72 7.81
CA ASP A 67 5.26 55.85 8.52
C ASP A 67 6.02 55.07 9.58
N LYS A 68 5.41 55.07 10.74
CA LYS A 68 5.90 54.60 12.02
C LYS A 68 6.35 53.15 11.98
N LYS A 69 7.58 52.92 12.45
CA LYS A 69 8.13 51.60 12.77
C LYS A 69 7.43 51.05 13.97
N ASP A 70 6.51 50.13 13.79
CA ASP A 70 6.18 49.15 14.79
C ASP A 70 7.17 47.98 14.65
N ASN A 71 8.11 47.93 15.56
CA ASN A 71 9.08 46.86 15.74
C ASN A 71 8.37 45.58 16.26
N TYR A 72 7.82 44.75 15.38
CA TYR A 72 7.61 43.38 15.68
C TYR A 72 8.89 42.60 15.37
N HIS A 73 9.70 42.39 16.40
CA HIS A 73 10.72 41.35 16.39
C HIS A 73 10.03 40.00 16.29
N ALA A 74 9.85 39.49 15.08
CA ALA A 74 9.60 38.09 14.85
C ALA A 74 10.91 37.33 15.16
N GLN A 75 10.98 36.73 16.35
CA GLN A 75 11.99 35.74 16.62
C GLN A 75 11.86 34.60 15.61
N PRO A 76 12.94 34.11 15.00
CA PRO A 76 12.88 32.90 14.19
C PRO A 76 12.43 31.74 15.09
N ARG A 77 11.21 31.27 14.91
CA ARG A 77 10.73 30.05 15.56
C ARG A 77 11.62 28.92 15.04
N GLN A 78 12.28 28.24 15.94
CA GLN A 78 12.97 26.99 15.69
C GLN A 78 11.93 25.99 15.17
N GLU A 79 11.93 25.73 13.84
CA GLU A 79 10.99 24.83 13.15
C GLU A 79 11.36 23.34 13.30
N HIS A 80 12.37 23.00 14.11
CA HIS A 80 12.94 21.65 14.14
C HIS A 80 12.35 20.68 15.18
N ASP A 81 11.33 21.07 15.98
CA ASP A 81 10.82 20.21 17.06
C ASP A 81 9.30 19.91 17.00
N ALA A 82 8.60 20.22 15.91
CA ALA A 82 7.19 19.90 15.80
C ALA A 82 7.00 18.39 15.52
N PRO A 83 6.18 17.66 16.32
CA PRO A 83 5.95 16.25 16.09
C PRO A 83 5.31 16.04 14.71
N LEU A 84 5.79 15.01 13.98
CA LEU A 84 5.29 14.65 12.66
C LEU A 84 3.94 13.92 12.77
N ALA A 85 3.05 14.22 11.83
CA ALA A 85 1.91 13.39 11.49
C ALA A 85 2.30 12.52 10.31
N ASP A 86 1.98 11.24 10.36
CA ASP A 86 2.12 10.27 9.28
C ASP A 86 0.92 9.34 9.30
N GLY A 87 0.25 9.19 8.17
CA GLY A 87 -0.89 8.29 8.05
C GLY A 87 -1.75 8.55 6.83
N ILE A 88 -2.83 7.78 6.74
CA ILE A 88 -3.75 7.85 5.61
C ILE A 88 -4.82 8.91 5.81
N LEU A 89 -5.05 9.73 4.79
CA LEU A 89 -6.11 10.74 4.79
C LEU A 89 -7.47 10.10 4.54
N GLU A 90 -8.43 10.44 5.37
CA GLU A 90 -9.85 10.28 5.12
C GLU A 90 -10.51 11.65 5.02
N VAL A 91 -11.07 11.97 3.86
CA VAL A 91 -11.84 13.21 3.61
C VAL A 91 -13.31 12.93 3.90
N LEU A 92 -13.92 13.76 4.74
CA LEU A 92 -15.32 13.68 5.11
C LEU A 92 -16.21 14.53 4.18
N SER A 93 -17.52 14.28 4.23
CA SER A 93 -18.53 14.98 3.41
C SER A 93 -18.47 16.50 3.51
N ASP A 94 -18.08 17.02 4.68
CA ASP A 94 -18.00 18.46 4.97
C ASP A 94 -16.74 19.12 4.40
N GLY A 95 -15.89 18.32 3.71
CA GLY A 95 -14.72 18.80 3.00
C GLY A 95 -13.45 18.97 3.86
N TYR A 96 -13.48 18.70 5.15
CA TYR A 96 -12.29 18.52 5.97
C TYR A 96 -11.91 17.04 6.07
N GLY A 97 -10.75 16.73 6.64
CA GLY A 97 -10.33 15.34 6.76
C GLY A 97 -9.55 15.06 8.02
N PHE A 98 -9.23 13.77 8.20
CA PHE A 98 -8.35 13.29 9.26
C PHE A 98 -7.27 12.38 8.68
N ILE A 99 -6.05 12.55 9.17
CA ILE A 99 -4.99 11.57 9.00
C ILE A 99 -5.25 10.47 10.02
N ARG A 100 -5.53 9.25 9.54
CA ARG A 100 -5.70 8.05 10.35
C ARG A 100 -4.34 7.42 10.57
N CYS A 101 -3.90 7.38 11.81
CA CYS A 101 -2.54 6.94 12.15
C CYS A 101 -2.42 5.42 12.33
N GLU A 102 -3.55 4.71 12.55
CA GLU A 102 -3.53 3.29 12.90
C GLU A 102 -4.50 2.50 12.02
N ASN A 103 -3.97 1.49 11.33
CA ASN A 103 -4.72 0.48 10.57
C ASN A 103 -5.89 1.05 9.72
N PHE A 104 -5.71 2.26 9.19
CA PHE A 104 -6.69 2.99 8.36
C PHE A 104 -8.05 3.27 9.03
N LEU A 105 -8.11 3.17 10.35
CA LEU A 105 -9.33 3.36 11.13
C LEU A 105 -9.25 4.62 12.00
N PRO A 106 -10.40 5.21 12.38
CA PRO A 106 -10.45 6.32 13.33
C PRO A 106 -9.84 5.97 14.68
N GLY A 107 -8.99 6.85 15.19
CA GLY A 107 -8.31 6.70 16.47
C GLY A 107 -8.17 8.00 17.25
N GLU A 108 -7.66 7.92 18.46
CA GLU A 108 -7.44 9.09 19.33
C GLU A 108 -6.28 9.97 18.87
N ASN A 109 -5.35 9.37 18.11
CA ASN A 109 -4.15 10.04 17.60
C ASN A 109 -4.37 10.71 16.23
N ASP A 110 -5.59 10.69 15.72
CA ASP A 110 -5.92 11.27 14.41
C ASP A 110 -5.58 12.76 14.36
N VAL A 111 -5.17 13.22 13.18
CA VAL A 111 -4.76 14.60 12.95
C VAL A 111 -5.70 15.27 11.98
N TYR A 112 -6.27 16.39 12.38
CA TYR A 112 -7.17 17.18 11.54
C TYR A 112 -6.45 17.82 10.36
N VAL A 113 -7.08 17.75 9.18
CA VAL A 113 -6.63 18.38 7.94
C VAL A 113 -7.70 19.37 7.45
N SER A 114 -7.28 20.60 7.22
CA SER A 114 -8.21 21.68 6.86
C SER A 114 -8.74 21.55 5.42
N PRO A 115 -9.97 22.03 5.13
CA PRO A 115 -10.50 22.07 3.77
C PRO A 115 -9.63 22.87 2.78
N SER A 116 -8.93 23.89 3.27
CA SER A 116 -8.02 24.70 2.44
C SER A 116 -6.82 23.89 1.95
N GLN A 117 -6.21 23.07 2.81
CA GLN A 117 -5.12 22.16 2.44
C GLN A 117 -5.60 21.09 1.45
N ILE A 118 -6.75 20.48 1.71
CA ILE A 118 -7.34 19.46 0.85
C ILE A 118 -7.57 20.00 -0.56
N ARG A 119 -8.20 21.17 -0.69
CA ARG A 119 -8.45 21.81 -1.99
C ARG A 119 -7.17 22.26 -2.69
N LYS A 120 -6.24 22.90 -1.95
CA LYS A 120 -5.01 23.43 -2.51
C LYS A 120 -4.15 22.35 -3.17
N PHE A 121 -4.04 21.18 -2.57
CA PHE A 121 -3.19 20.09 -3.04
C PHE A 121 -3.95 18.95 -3.71
N ASN A 122 -5.26 19.11 -3.97
CA ASN A 122 -6.12 18.08 -4.56
C ASN A 122 -6.02 16.73 -3.82
N LEU A 123 -6.02 16.81 -2.48
CA LEU A 123 -5.93 15.63 -1.63
C LEU A 123 -7.23 14.84 -1.68
N LYS A 124 -7.11 13.52 -1.59
CA LYS A 124 -8.23 12.59 -1.64
C LYS A 124 -8.10 11.55 -0.53
N THR A 125 -9.21 10.95 -0.17
CA THR A 125 -9.19 9.75 0.68
C THR A 125 -8.25 8.71 0.08
N GLY A 126 -7.39 8.13 0.93
CA GLY A 126 -6.39 7.14 0.52
C GLY A 126 -4.98 7.70 0.29
N ASP A 127 -4.78 9.02 0.33
CA ASP A 127 -3.44 9.59 0.33
C ASP A 127 -2.73 9.37 1.66
N ILE A 128 -1.49 8.93 1.65
CA ILE A 128 -0.60 8.99 2.82
C ILE A 128 -0.01 10.39 2.89
N ILE A 129 -0.18 11.03 4.02
CA ILE A 129 0.26 12.41 4.24
C ILE A 129 1.27 12.44 5.37
N GLN A 130 2.37 13.14 5.14
CA GLN A 130 3.36 13.46 6.16
C GLN A 130 3.52 14.98 6.28
N GLY A 131 3.72 15.43 7.51
CA GLY A 131 4.00 16.83 7.80
C GLY A 131 3.92 17.14 9.30
N PRO A 132 4.45 18.28 9.75
CA PRO A 132 4.41 18.68 11.15
C PRO A 132 2.99 18.97 11.60
N LYS A 133 2.69 18.56 12.83
CA LYS A 133 1.39 18.79 13.48
C LYS A 133 1.51 19.72 14.67
N ARG A 134 0.53 20.61 14.83
CA ARG A 134 0.33 21.37 16.05
C ARG A 134 -0.40 20.47 17.05
N MET A 135 0.15 20.37 18.24
CA MET A 135 -0.49 19.61 19.32
C MET A 135 -1.82 20.27 19.73
N LYS A 136 -2.77 19.42 20.12
CA LYS A 136 -4.07 19.88 20.64
C LYS A 136 -3.90 20.77 21.85
N THR A 137 -4.65 21.88 21.88
CA THR A 137 -4.75 22.77 23.06
C THR A 137 -5.89 22.31 23.98
N SER A 138 -5.95 22.89 25.18
CA SER A 138 -7.04 22.61 26.13
C SER A 138 -8.39 22.97 25.47
N GLY A 139 -9.25 21.95 25.28
CA GLY A 139 -10.55 22.07 24.61
C GLY A 139 -10.60 21.54 23.16
N GLU A 140 -9.46 21.27 22.51
CA GLU A 140 -9.42 20.62 21.20
C GLU A 140 -9.35 19.09 21.35
N LYS A 141 -10.13 18.40 20.53
CA LYS A 141 -10.15 16.91 20.53
C LYS A 141 -8.96 16.32 19.78
N PHE A 142 -8.51 16.94 18.69
CA PHE A 142 -7.49 16.45 17.80
C PHE A 142 -6.36 17.45 17.60
N SER A 143 -5.16 16.97 17.31
CA SER A 143 -4.05 17.74 16.76
C SER A 143 -4.39 18.20 15.32
N ALA A 144 -3.73 19.23 14.82
CA ALA A 144 -3.98 19.76 13.47
C ALA A 144 -2.70 19.77 12.63
N LEU A 145 -2.80 19.36 11.36
CA LEU A 145 -1.72 19.44 10.39
C LEU A 145 -1.37 20.90 10.10
N MET A 146 -0.11 21.28 10.28
CA MET A 146 0.36 22.65 10.03
C MET A 146 0.57 22.88 8.53
N TYR A 147 1.38 22.05 7.90
CA TYR A 147 1.62 22.06 6.45
C TYR A 147 1.97 20.65 5.98
N LEU A 148 1.92 20.44 4.65
CA LEU A 148 2.28 19.17 4.03
C LEU A 148 3.76 19.17 3.66
N GLU A 149 4.46 18.09 4.00
CA GLU A 149 5.81 17.81 3.51
C GLU A 149 5.75 16.84 2.34
N THR A 150 5.05 15.72 2.49
CA THR A 150 4.91 14.74 1.41
C THR A 150 3.47 14.23 1.27
N VAL A 151 3.14 13.79 0.06
CA VAL A 151 1.92 13.04 -0.26
C VAL A 151 2.33 11.77 -1.00
N ASN A 152 2.04 10.62 -0.40
CA ASN A 152 2.47 9.30 -0.88
C ASN A 152 3.99 9.22 -1.11
N GLY A 153 4.78 9.81 -0.21
CA GLY A 153 6.24 9.85 -0.30
C GLY A 153 6.82 10.77 -1.39
N LYS A 154 5.98 11.59 -2.06
CA LYS A 154 6.38 12.52 -3.12
C LYS A 154 6.02 13.96 -2.76
N ASP A 155 6.60 14.91 -3.48
CA ASP A 155 6.25 16.33 -3.34
C ASP A 155 4.74 16.56 -3.55
N PRO A 156 4.06 17.38 -2.73
CA PRO A 156 2.61 17.62 -2.84
C PRO A 156 2.13 18.12 -4.21
N SER A 157 2.98 18.75 -5.01
CA SER A 157 2.66 19.19 -6.38
C SER A 157 2.36 18.03 -7.33
N VAL A 158 2.93 16.84 -7.06
CA VAL A 158 2.66 15.62 -7.84
C VAL A 158 1.21 15.18 -7.64
N ALA A 159 0.72 15.20 -6.40
CA ALA A 159 -0.67 14.86 -6.08
C ALA A 159 -1.66 15.84 -6.73
N GLN A 160 -1.30 17.13 -6.78
CA GLN A 160 -2.15 18.16 -7.38
C GLN A 160 -2.39 17.94 -8.88
N ARG A 161 -1.40 17.42 -9.61
CA ARG A 161 -1.44 17.27 -11.08
C ARG A 161 -1.85 15.89 -11.56
N ARG A 162 -2.05 14.94 -10.66
CA ARG A 162 -2.39 13.55 -11.03
C ARG A 162 -3.77 13.44 -11.69
N PRO A 163 -3.94 12.58 -12.71
CA PRO A 163 -5.26 12.26 -13.26
C PRO A 163 -6.09 11.48 -12.23
N ALA A 164 -7.40 11.54 -12.33
CA ALA A 164 -8.28 10.70 -11.52
C ALA A 164 -8.21 9.25 -12.01
N PHE A 165 -8.28 8.27 -11.09
CA PHE A 165 -8.26 6.84 -11.40
C PHE A 165 -9.31 6.45 -12.44
N GLU A 166 -10.51 7.02 -12.31
CA GLU A 166 -11.65 6.75 -13.19
C GLU A 166 -11.46 7.30 -14.62
N SER A 167 -10.53 8.25 -14.82
CA SER A 167 -10.21 8.83 -16.13
C SER A 167 -9.11 8.09 -16.88
N LEU A 168 -8.41 7.14 -16.21
CA LEU A 168 -7.37 6.34 -16.82
C LEU A 168 -7.97 5.29 -17.77
N THR A 169 -7.24 4.97 -18.85
CA THR A 169 -7.70 4.03 -19.89
C THR A 169 -7.37 2.59 -19.51
N PRO A 170 -8.37 1.74 -19.20
CA PRO A 170 -8.10 0.34 -18.86
C PRO A 170 -7.71 -0.47 -20.10
N ILE A 171 -6.70 -1.34 -19.93
CA ILE A 171 -6.26 -2.32 -20.92
C ILE A 171 -6.23 -3.73 -20.30
N PHE A 172 -6.14 -4.76 -21.16
CA PHE A 172 -5.94 -6.12 -20.67
C PHE A 172 -4.59 -6.26 -19.96
N PRO A 173 -4.48 -7.15 -18.95
CA PRO A 173 -3.19 -7.55 -18.42
C PRO A 173 -2.30 -8.09 -19.53
N ASN A 174 -1.18 -7.44 -19.80
CA ASN A 174 -0.23 -7.79 -20.87
C ASN A 174 1.22 -7.78 -20.38
N GLU A 175 1.43 -7.57 -19.10
CA GLU A 175 2.73 -7.65 -18.44
C GLU A 175 2.61 -8.61 -17.25
N ARG A 176 3.37 -9.72 -17.30
CA ARG A 176 3.32 -10.78 -16.31
C ARG A 176 4.05 -10.38 -15.04
N ILE A 177 3.45 -10.65 -13.88
CA ILE A 177 4.10 -10.59 -12.57
C ILE A 177 4.79 -11.93 -12.35
N HIS A 178 6.10 -11.98 -12.54
CA HIS A 178 6.86 -13.22 -12.40
C HIS A 178 7.02 -13.62 -10.92
N LEU A 179 6.49 -14.79 -10.57
CA LEU A 179 6.63 -15.39 -9.25
C LEU A 179 7.83 -16.34 -9.19
N GLU A 180 8.15 -17.01 -10.31
CA GLU A 180 9.31 -17.89 -10.40
C GLU A 180 10.60 -17.09 -10.62
N LYS A 181 11.62 -17.37 -9.80
CA LYS A 181 13.00 -16.95 -9.96
C LYS A 181 13.90 -18.05 -9.38
N ASN A 182 15.17 -18.03 -9.65
CA ASN A 182 16.21 -19.07 -9.40
C ASN A 182 16.10 -19.94 -8.11
N SER A 183 15.25 -19.62 -7.16
CA SER A 183 15.03 -20.38 -5.91
C SER A 183 13.54 -20.51 -5.53
N SER A 184 12.65 -20.41 -6.53
CA SER A 184 11.21 -20.43 -6.27
C SER A 184 10.71 -21.84 -5.93
N THR A 185 9.60 -21.89 -5.20
CA THR A 185 8.91 -23.15 -4.88
C THR A 185 8.19 -23.70 -6.10
N VAL A 186 7.92 -25.02 -6.09
CA VAL A 186 7.11 -25.65 -7.15
C VAL A 186 5.75 -24.97 -7.30
N ALA A 187 5.18 -24.47 -6.20
CA ALA A 187 3.91 -23.75 -6.23
C ALA A 187 3.98 -22.48 -7.10
N MET A 188 5.04 -21.69 -6.98
CA MET A 188 5.19 -20.44 -7.77
C MET A 188 5.38 -20.74 -9.24
N ARG A 189 6.14 -21.79 -9.57
CA ARG A 189 6.28 -22.27 -10.98
C ARG A 189 4.95 -22.71 -11.56
N MET A 190 4.16 -23.48 -10.79
CA MET A 190 2.83 -23.91 -11.23
C MET A 190 1.90 -22.73 -11.46
N VAL A 191 1.85 -21.76 -10.54
CA VAL A 191 1.03 -20.55 -10.73
C VAL A 191 1.45 -19.79 -11.99
N ASP A 192 2.75 -19.60 -12.20
CA ASP A 192 3.27 -18.88 -13.33
C ASP A 192 2.92 -19.54 -14.70
N LEU A 193 2.78 -20.85 -14.74
CA LEU A 193 2.44 -21.58 -15.98
C LEU A 193 0.92 -21.75 -16.13
N ILE A 194 0.23 -22.24 -15.11
CA ILE A 194 -1.18 -22.66 -15.18
C ILE A 194 -2.15 -21.48 -15.04
N SER A 195 -1.82 -20.52 -14.17
CA SER A 195 -2.66 -19.37 -13.89
C SER A 195 -1.80 -18.10 -13.76
N PRO A 196 -1.13 -17.68 -14.87
CA PRO A 196 -0.24 -16.54 -14.84
C PRO A 196 -0.96 -15.27 -14.40
N ILE A 197 -0.27 -14.50 -13.56
CA ILE A 197 -0.79 -13.26 -12.99
C ILE A 197 -0.20 -12.10 -13.79
N GLY A 198 -1.04 -11.31 -14.42
CA GLY A 198 -0.63 -10.07 -15.08
C GLY A 198 -0.91 -8.84 -14.25
N LYS A 199 -0.17 -7.75 -14.49
CA LYS A 199 -0.48 -6.43 -13.94
C LYS A 199 -1.90 -6.02 -14.33
N GLY A 200 -2.75 -5.74 -13.34
CA GLY A 200 -4.17 -5.46 -13.57
C GLY A 200 -5.10 -6.70 -13.50
N GLN A 201 -4.60 -7.86 -13.10
CA GLN A 201 -5.37 -9.10 -12.98
C GLN A 201 -6.45 -9.00 -11.92
N ARG A 202 -7.64 -9.56 -12.22
CA ARG A 202 -8.70 -9.86 -11.26
C ARG A 202 -8.71 -11.35 -10.99
N GLY A 203 -7.86 -11.80 -10.07
CA GLY A 203 -7.69 -13.23 -9.79
C GLY A 203 -8.46 -13.69 -8.57
N MET A 204 -9.04 -14.87 -8.65
CA MET A 204 -9.62 -15.57 -7.50
C MET A 204 -8.77 -16.78 -7.12
N ILE A 205 -8.45 -16.90 -5.84
CA ILE A 205 -7.86 -18.09 -5.25
C ILE A 205 -8.99 -18.85 -4.54
N VAL A 206 -9.54 -19.84 -5.24
CA VAL A 206 -10.69 -20.62 -4.77
C VAL A 206 -10.22 -21.71 -3.85
N SER A 207 -10.73 -21.76 -2.64
CA SER A 207 -10.23 -22.68 -1.64
C SER A 207 -11.34 -23.24 -0.75
N GLN A 208 -11.28 -24.55 -0.51
CA GLN A 208 -11.98 -25.18 0.59
C GLN A 208 -11.26 -24.89 1.92
N PRO A 209 -11.93 -24.96 3.08
CA PRO A 209 -11.27 -24.88 4.37
C PRO A 209 -10.12 -25.90 4.49
N LYS A 210 -8.98 -25.47 5.04
CA LYS A 210 -7.77 -26.28 5.25
C LYS A 210 -7.09 -26.79 3.96
N SER A 211 -7.20 -26.08 2.84
CA SER A 211 -6.53 -26.46 1.58
C SER A 211 -5.16 -25.80 1.35
N GLY A 212 -4.63 -25.03 2.31
CA GLY A 212 -3.33 -24.38 2.20
C GLY A 212 -3.37 -22.94 1.66
N LYS A 213 -4.54 -22.32 1.68
CA LYS A 213 -4.78 -20.93 1.22
C LYS A 213 -3.76 -19.92 1.74
N THR A 214 -3.62 -19.79 3.06
CA THR A 214 -2.76 -18.82 3.72
C THR A 214 -1.28 -19.04 3.35
N THR A 215 -0.84 -20.29 3.26
CA THR A 215 0.53 -20.63 2.83
C THR A 215 0.79 -20.17 1.40
N LEU A 216 -0.14 -20.37 0.49
CA LEU A 216 -0.02 -19.93 -0.90
C LEU A 216 0.01 -18.42 -1.01
N LEU A 217 -0.88 -17.70 -0.30
CA LEU A 217 -0.86 -16.24 -0.25
C LEU A 217 0.48 -15.69 0.24
N LYS A 218 1.04 -16.26 1.31
CA LYS A 218 2.35 -15.87 1.84
C LYS A 218 3.46 -16.11 0.81
N GLN A 219 3.43 -17.23 0.08
CA GLN A 219 4.40 -17.52 -0.97
C GLN A 219 4.28 -16.53 -2.15
N ILE A 220 3.08 -16.19 -2.58
CA ILE A 220 2.85 -15.18 -3.62
C ILE A 220 3.37 -13.82 -3.16
N ALA A 221 2.99 -13.36 -1.95
CA ALA A 221 3.44 -12.09 -1.40
C ALA A 221 4.97 -12.00 -1.37
N ASN A 222 5.64 -13.00 -0.81
CA ASN A 222 7.10 -13.04 -0.73
C ASN A 222 7.77 -13.12 -2.12
N ALA A 223 7.16 -13.81 -3.07
CA ALA A 223 7.67 -13.88 -4.45
C ALA A 223 7.55 -12.51 -5.14
N VAL A 224 6.42 -11.81 -4.97
CA VAL A 224 6.22 -10.46 -5.52
C VAL A 224 7.18 -9.47 -4.88
N THR A 225 7.29 -9.43 -3.55
CA THR A 225 8.24 -8.56 -2.83
C THR A 225 9.68 -8.74 -3.33
N LYS A 226 10.10 -9.98 -3.55
CA LYS A 226 11.46 -10.31 -3.98
C LYS A 226 11.73 -10.04 -5.45
N ASN A 227 10.75 -10.34 -6.31
CA ASN A 227 10.95 -10.33 -7.76
C ASN A 227 10.53 -9.00 -8.42
N ASN A 228 9.64 -8.24 -7.76
CA ASN A 228 9.09 -6.97 -8.21
C ASN A 228 9.13 -5.93 -7.08
N PRO A 229 10.33 -5.53 -6.63
CA PRO A 229 10.49 -4.66 -5.44
C PRO A 229 9.88 -3.27 -5.61
N GLU A 230 9.65 -2.83 -6.85
CA GLU A 230 8.98 -1.57 -7.18
C GLU A 230 7.47 -1.62 -7.00
N MET A 231 6.88 -2.83 -6.93
CA MET A 231 5.44 -3.02 -6.79
C MET A 231 5.00 -2.81 -5.35
N HIS A 232 3.92 -2.06 -5.16
CA HIS A 232 3.33 -1.85 -3.84
C HIS A 232 2.34 -2.98 -3.50
N ILE A 233 2.54 -3.63 -2.38
CA ILE A 233 1.75 -4.78 -1.94
C ILE A 233 0.88 -4.37 -0.76
N ILE A 234 -0.44 -4.53 -0.90
CA ILE A 234 -1.40 -4.36 0.20
C ILE A 234 -2.00 -5.72 0.53
N ILE A 235 -1.81 -6.19 1.74
CA ILE A 235 -2.44 -7.41 2.24
C ILE A 235 -3.63 -6.99 3.09
N LEU A 236 -4.83 -7.36 2.65
CA LEU A 236 -6.08 -7.02 3.33
C LEU A 236 -6.71 -8.28 3.92
N LEU A 237 -6.73 -8.34 5.25
CA LEU A 237 -7.29 -9.46 6.01
C LEU A 237 -8.62 -9.05 6.62
N ILE A 238 -9.70 -9.73 6.22
CA ILE A 238 -11.06 -9.42 6.68
C ILE A 238 -11.64 -10.60 7.44
N ASP A 239 -12.05 -10.34 8.69
CA ASP A 239 -12.66 -11.35 9.58
C ASP A 239 -11.73 -12.57 9.80
N GLU A 240 -10.39 -12.30 9.84
CA GLU A 240 -9.37 -13.30 10.13
C GLU A 240 -9.00 -13.31 11.60
N ARG A 241 -8.30 -14.38 12.02
CA ARG A 241 -7.88 -14.56 13.41
C ARG A 241 -6.68 -13.67 13.75
N PRO A 242 -6.61 -13.09 14.97
CA PRO A 242 -5.47 -12.28 15.38
C PRO A 242 -4.11 -12.96 15.23
N GLU A 243 -4.03 -14.27 15.52
CA GLU A 243 -2.81 -15.04 15.35
C GLU A 243 -2.39 -15.20 13.88
N GLU A 244 -3.35 -15.32 12.94
CA GLU A 244 -3.06 -15.35 11.49
C GLU A 244 -2.60 -14.00 10.98
N VAL A 245 -3.15 -12.90 11.52
CA VAL A 245 -2.71 -11.53 11.23
C VAL A 245 -1.25 -11.33 11.66
N THR A 246 -0.90 -11.75 12.88
CA THR A 246 0.46 -11.65 13.40
C THR A 246 1.43 -12.47 12.56
N ASP A 247 1.09 -13.70 12.23
CA ASP A 247 1.91 -14.60 11.40
C ASP A 247 2.17 -14.01 9.99
N ILE A 248 1.20 -13.35 9.40
CA ILE A 248 1.38 -12.67 8.10
C ILE A 248 2.28 -11.45 8.23
N LYS A 249 2.08 -10.59 9.23
CA LYS A 249 2.91 -9.41 9.49
C LYS A 249 4.39 -9.76 9.71
N GLU A 250 4.66 -10.85 10.42
CA GLU A 250 6.02 -11.30 10.70
C GLU A 250 6.68 -12.01 9.50
N SER A 251 5.86 -12.68 8.67
CA SER A 251 6.35 -13.49 7.54
C SER A 251 6.60 -12.69 6.27
N ILE A 252 5.97 -11.54 6.11
CA ILE A 252 6.04 -10.74 4.87
C ILE A 252 6.51 -9.34 5.24
N VAL A 253 7.80 -9.07 4.97
CA VAL A 253 8.45 -7.81 5.28
C VAL A 253 9.02 -7.20 4.00
N GLY A 254 8.79 -5.91 3.80
CA GLY A 254 9.32 -5.14 2.67
C GLY A 254 8.91 -3.67 2.77
N ASP A 255 9.70 -2.79 2.17
CA ASP A 255 9.49 -1.33 2.24
C ASP A 255 8.16 -0.89 1.59
N ASN A 256 7.69 -1.65 0.58
CA ASN A 256 6.46 -1.39 -0.15
C ASN A 256 5.34 -2.38 0.24
N VAL A 257 5.33 -2.87 1.49
CA VAL A 257 4.33 -3.83 1.97
C VAL A 257 3.49 -3.19 3.09
N GLU A 258 2.18 -3.13 2.89
CA GLU A 258 1.20 -2.69 3.89
C GLU A 258 0.31 -3.89 4.28
N VAL A 259 0.20 -4.20 5.58
CA VAL A 259 -0.71 -5.24 6.10
C VAL A 259 -1.83 -4.56 6.88
N ILE A 260 -3.01 -4.56 6.30
CA ILE A 260 -4.22 -3.94 6.84
C ILE A 260 -5.24 -5.03 7.18
N TYR A 261 -5.90 -4.92 8.30
CA TYR A 261 -6.73 -5.99 8.79
C TYR A 261 -7.93 -5.51 9.61
N SER A 262 -8.92 -6.39 9.71
CA SER A 262 -10.01 -6.32 10.66
C SER A 262 -10.33 -7.75 11.11
N THR A 263 -10.14 -8.02 12.40
CA THR A 263 -10.23 -9.36 12.99
C THR A 263 -11.67 -9.77 13.27
N PHE A 264 -11.90 -11.08 13.47
CA PHE A 264 -13.26 -11.67 13.58
C PHE A 264 -14.06 -11.15 14.78
N ASP A 265 -13.41 -10.58 15.78
CA ASP A 265 -14.02 -9.97 16.96
C ASP A 265 -14.48 -8.53 16.75
N GLU A 266 -14.20 -7.94 15.58
CA GLU A 266 -14.63 -6.61 15.22
C GLU A 266 -16.00 -6.58 14.52
N LEU A 267 -16.66 -5.42 14.54
CA LEU A 267 -17.96 -5.25 13.92
C LEU A 267 -17.89 -5.25 12.38
N PRO A 268 -18.94 -5.73 11.68
CA PRO A 268 -18.97 -5.75 10.21
C PRO A 268 -18.74 -4.38 9.54
N GLU A 269 -19.13 -3.28 10.20
CA GLU A 269 -18.89 -1.92 9.74
C GLU A 269 -17.39 -1.59 9.65
N ARG A 270 -16.58 -2.15 10.54
CA ARG A 270 -15.11 -2.00 10.49
C ARG A 270 -14.52 -2.73 9.29
N HIS A 271 -14.97 -3.96 9.01
CA HIS A 271 -14.57 -4.72 7.82
C HIS A 271 -14.81 -3.92 6.53
N LYS A 272 -15.99 -3.32 6.41
CA LYS A 272 -16.33 -2.45 5.28
C LYS A 272 -15.39 -1.26 5.19
N ARG A 273 -15.26 -0.49 6.28
CA ARG A 273 -14.49 0.74 6.31
C ARG A 273 -13.03 0.52 5.94
N VAL A 274 -12.42 -0.51 6.49
CA VAL A 274 -11.03 -0.88 6.16
C VAL A 274 -10.91 -1.19 4.67
N SER A 275 -11.83 -1.97 4.10
CA SER A 275 -11.80 -2.30 2.68
C SER A 275 -12.00 -1.08 1.77
N GLU A 276 -12.87 -0.15 2.14
CA GLU A 276 -13.08 1.10 1.43
C GLU A 276 -11.82 1.99 1.47
N MET A 277 -11.14 2.08 2.60
CA MET A 277 -9.88 2.82 2.72
C MET A 277 -8.76 2.18 1.89
N VAL A 278 -8.65 0.85 1.89
CA VAL A 278 -7.64 0.12 1.12
C VAL A 278 -7.81 0.34 -0.38
N ILE A 279 -9.03 0.26 -0.92
CA ILE A 279 -9.24 0.47 -2.35
C ILE A 279 -8.95 1.92 -2.76
N GLU A 280 -9.29 2.90 -1.92
CA GLU A 280 -8.94 4.29 -2.19
C GLU A 280 -7.42 4.51 -2.10
N ARG A 281 -6.72 3.89 -1.15
CA ARG A 281 -5.25 3.88 -1.08
C ARG A 281 -4.62 3.36 -2.37
N ALA A 282 -5.06 2.20 -2.83
CA ALA A 282 -4.57 1.59 -4.06
C ALA A 282 -4.79 2.50 -5.28
N LYS A 283 -5.97 3.11 -5.40
CA LYS A 283 -6.24 4.08 -6.48
C LYS A 283 -5.30 5.29 -6.46
N ARG A 284 -4.98 5.83 -5.26
CA ARG A 284 -4.04 6.98 -5.14
C ARG A 284 -2.64 6.63 -5.62
N LEU A 285 -2.19 5.41 -5.36
CA LEU A 285 -0.90 4.92 -5.85
C LEU A 285 -0.90 4.76 -7.38
N VAL A 286 -1.95 4.16 -7.95
CA VAL A 286 -2.10 3.99 -9.40
C VAL A 286 -2.18 5.34 -10.13
N GLU A 287 -2.87 6.35 -9.57
CA GLU A 287 -2.89 7.72 -10.10
C GLU A 287 -1.49 8.33 -10.21
N GLN A 288 -0.53 7.82 -9.44
CA GLN A 288 0.89 8.20 -9.47
C GLN A 288 1.76 7.24 -10.28
N LYS A 289 1.13 6.39 -11.11
CA LYS A 289 1.77 5.38 -11.99
C LYS A 289 2.51 4.27 -11.22
N THR A 290 2.10 3.97 -10.00
CA THR A 290 2.64 2.85 -9.23
C THR A 290 1.85 1.58 -9.56
N ASP A 291 2.54 0.46 -9.72
CA ASP A 291 1.92 -0.86 -9.82
C ASP A 291 1.58 -1.36 -8.42
N VAL A 292 0.31 -1.72 -8.22
CA VAL A 292 -0.21 -2.15 -6.92
C VAL A 292 -0.81 -3.54 -7.03
N ILE A 293 -0.52 -4.39 -6.05
CA ILE A 293 -1.21 -5.66 -5.86
C ILE A 293 -1.89 -5.70 -4.51
N ILE A 294 -3.20 -6.02 -4.49
CA ILE A 294 -3.95 -6.31 -3.28
C ILE A 294 -4.13 -7.82 -3.15
N LEU A 295 -3.69 -8.37 -2.03
CA LEU A 295 -3.98 -9.74 -1.62
C LEU A 295 -5.10 -9.71 -0.59
N LEU A 296 -6.32 -10.07 -0.99
CA LEU A 296 -7.51 -10.02 -0.13
C LEU A 296 -7.85 -11.40 0.44
N ASP A 297 -7.82 -11.55 1.73
CA ASP A 297 -8.31 -12.72 2.44
C ASP A 297 -9.44 -12.32 3.41
N SER A 298 -10.72 -12.52 3.07
CA SER A 298 -11.30 -13.10 1.85
C SER A 298 -12.45 -12.24 1.29
N ILE A 299 -12.71 -12.35 0.00
CA ILE A 299 -13.85 -11.69 -0.64
C ILE A 299 -15.19 -12.25 -0.11
N THR A 300 -15.23 -13.53 0.25
CA THR A 300 -16.40 -14.18 0.85
C THR A 300 -16.78 -13.51 2.16
N ARG A 301 -15.82 -13.29 3.05
CA ARG A 301 -16.06 -12.64 4.35
C ARG A 301 -16.39 -11.17 4.19
N LEU A 302 -15.76 -10.49 3.24
CA LEU A 302 -16.12 -9.12 2.90
C LEU A 302 -17.57 -9.01 2.42
N ALA A 303 -18.01 -9.88 1.52
CA ALA A 303 -19.41 -9.90 1.06
C ALA A 303 -20.39 -10.21 2.19
N ARG A 304 -20.03 -11.10 3.13
CA ARG A 304 -20.84 -11.37 4.33
C ARG A 304 -20.97 -10.12 5.23
N ALA A 305 -19.88 -9.38 5.44
CA ALA A 305 -19.90 -8.14 6.21
C ALA A 305 -20.83 -7.09 5.58
N TYR A 306 -20.79 -6.94 4.25
CA TYR A 306 -21.74 -6.09 3.54
C TYR A 306 -23.17 -6.58 3.68
N ASN A 307 -23.42 -7.90 3.64
CA ASN A 307 -24.77 -8.47 3.81
C ASN A 307 -25.38 -8.17 5.19
N LEU A 308 -24.55 -8.08 6.22
CA LEU A 308 -25.01 -7.72 7.58
C LEU A 308 -25.30 -6.23 7.77
N THR A 309 -24.73 -5.38 6.92
CA THR A 309 -24.73 -3.91 7.12
C THR A 309 -25.50 -3.14 6.06
N VAL A 310 -25.84 -3.76 4.93
CA VAL A 310 -26.63 -3.12 3.87
C VAL A 310 -28.09 -3.01 4.28
N GLN A 311 -28.74 -1.94 3.87
CA GLN A 311 -30.18 -1.85 3.99
C GLN A 311 -30.83 -2.91 3.10
N ALA A 312 -31.74 -3.71 3.66
CA ALA A 312 -32.41 -4.79 2.94
C ALA A 312 -33.12 -4.28 1.68
N SER A 313 -32.80 -4.88 0.54
CA SER A 313 -33.41 -4.54 -0.76
C SER A 313 -34.82 -5.12 -0.95
N GLY A 314 -35.26 -5.99 -0.05
CA GLY A 314 -36.49 -6.76 -0.16
C GLY A 314 -36.38 -7.96 -1.10
N ARG A 315 -35.20 -8.25 -1.64
CA ARG A 315 -34.90 -9.39 -2.48
C ARG A 315 -33.82 -10.24 -1.81
N THR A 316 -33.91 -11.55 -1.93
CA THR A 316 -32.94 -12.46 -1.33
C THR A 316 -32.52 -13.52 -2.33
N LEU A 317 -31.23 -13.68 -2.55
CA LEU A 317 -30.61 -14.79 -3.29
C LEU A 317 -30.57 -16.05 -2.39
N SER A 318 -30.27 -17.19 -2.99
CA SER A 318 -30.04 -18.43 -2.24
C SER A 318 -29.04 -18.22 -1.11
N GLY A 319 -29.28 -18.87 0.04
CA GLY A 319 -28.38 -18.74 1.20
C GLY A 319 -28.57 -17.46 2.03
N GLY A 320 -29.60 -16.64 1.78
CA GLY A 320 -29.88 -15.45 2.57
C GLY A 320 -29.06 -14.21 2.19
N LEU A 321 -28.48 -14.21 0.99
CA LEU A 321 -27.68 -13.09 0.49
C LEU A 321 -28.57 -12.03 -0.16
N ASP A 322 -28.47 -10.78 0.29
CA ASP A 322 -29.12 -9.65 -0.39
C ASP A 322 -28.29 -9.23 -1.62
N PRO A 323 -28.89 -9.07 -2.83
CA PRO A 323 -28.16 -8.62 -4.01
C PRO A 323 -27.44 -7.29 -3.82
N ALA A 324 -27.96 -6.37 -3.00
CA ALA A 324 -27.35 -5.09 -2.70
C ALA A 324 -26.01 -5.23 -1.96
N ALA A 325 -25.83 -6.30 -1.19
CA ALA A 325 -24.61 -6.59 -0.47
C ALA A 325 -23.42 -6.86 -1.40
N LEU A 326 -23.66 -7.31 -2.63
CA LEU A 326 -22.62 -7.62 -3.62
C LEU A 326 -22.08 -6.39 -4.34
N HIS A 327 -22.79 -5.29 -4.33
CA HIS A 327 -22.47 -4.12 -5.18
C HIS A 327 -21.09 -3.54 -4.84
N MET A 328 -20.82 -3.24 -3.57
CA MET A 328 -19.52 -2.65 -3.18
C MET A 328 -18.35 -3.63 -3.27
N PRO A 329 -18.46 -4.90 -2.82
CA PRO A 329 -17.41 -5.90 -3.07
C PRO A 329 -17.13 -6.14 -4.55
N LYS A 330 -18.14 -6.11 -5.44
CA LYS A 330 -17.93 -6.16 -6.89
C LYS A 330 -17.22 -4.94 -7.43
N ARG A 331 -17.53 -3.73 -6.93
CA ARG A 331 -16.77 -2.52 -7.27
C ARG A 331 -15.32 -2.59 -6.80
N PHE A 332 -15.09 -3.10 -5.59
CA PHE A 332 -13.75 -3.33 -5.07
C PHE A 332 -12.96 -4.25 -6.01
N PHE A 333 -13.45 -5.47 -6.25
CA PHE A 333 -12.78 -6.45 -7.11
C PHE A 333 -12.68 -5.99 -8.56
N GLY A 334 -13.71 -5.35 -9.08
CA GLY A 334 -13.77 -4.81 -10.44
C GLY A 334 -12.88 -3.57 -10.66
N ALA A 335 -12.32 -2.98 -9.61
CA ALA A 335 -11.36 -1.89 -9.75
C ALA A 335 -10.00 -2.36 -10.30
N ALA A 336 -9.69 -3.66 -10.21
CA ALA A 336 -8.47 -4.23 -10.75
C ALA A 336 -8.42 -4.08 -12.28
N ARG A 337 -7.38 -3.38 -12.77
CA ARG A 337 -7.13 -3.12 -14.20
C ARG A 337 -5.70 -2.64 -14.42
N ASN A 338 -5.18 -2.91 -15.61
CA ASN A 338 -3.96 -2.29 -16.10
C ASN A 338 -4.29 -0.98 -16.82
N MET A 339 -3.41 0.02 -16.74
CA MET A 339 -3.63 1.35 -17.30
C MET A 339 -2.66 1.66 -18.44
N ARG A 340 -3.19 2.19 -19.54
CA ARG A 340 -2.38 2.61 -20.69
C ARG A 340 -1.40 3.72 -20.33
N GLU A 341 -1.77 4.59 -19.43
CA GLU A 341 -0.98 5.75 -18.98
C GLU A 341 0.13 5.37 -18.02
N GLY A 342 0.18 4.11 -17.60
CA GLY A 342 1.10 3.54 -16.61
C GLY A 342 0.48 3.40 -15.22
N GLY A 343 1.03 2.47 -14.44
CA GLY A 343 0.47 1.98 -13.20
C GLY A 343 -0.61 0.92 -13.42
N SER A 344 -0.77 0.05 -12.46
CA SER A 344 -1.77 -1.02 -12.50
C SER A 344 -2.33 -1.32 -11.11
N LEU A 345 -3.56 -1.83 -11.07
CA LEU A 345 -4.14 -2.41 -9.86
C LEU A 345 -4.45 -3.87 -10.12
N THR A 346 -3.73 -4.76 -9.47
CA THR A 346 -3.96 -6.21 -9.45
C THR A 346 -4.68 -6.58 -8.16
N ILE A 347 -5.70 -7.41 -8.21
CA ILE A 347 -6.37 -7.93 -7.01
C ILE A 347 -6.44 -9.45 -7.08
N LEU A 348 -5.83 -10.11 -6.11
CA LEU A 348 -5.96 -11.54 -5.87
C LEU A 348 -6.79 -11.74 -4.61
N ALA A 349 -8.02 -12.21 -4.77
CA ALA A 349 -8.96 -12.40 -3.67
C ALA A 349 -9.20 -13.89 -3.41
N THR A 350 -9.11 -14.30 -2.15
CA THR A 350 -9.51 -15.67 -1.80
C THR A 350 -11.02 -15.77 -1.75
N ALA A 351 -11.56 -16.84 -2.31
CA ALA A 351 -12.97 -17.21 -2.25
C ALA A 351 -13.11 -18.55 -1.55
N LEU A 352 -14.01 -18.63 -0.56
CA LEU A 352 -14.28 -19.84 0.18
C LEU A 352 -15.41 -20.61 -0.49
N VAL A 353 -15.21 -21.91 -0.68
CA VAL A 353 -16.20 -22.83 -1.24
C VAL A 353 -16.30 -24.09 -0.38
N ASP A 354 -17.39 -24.86 -0.52
CA ASP A 354 -17.64 -26.10 0.23
C ASP A 354 -17.48 -25.93 1.76
N THR A 355 -17.89 -24.78 2.27
CA THR A 355 -17.88 -24.49 3.72
C THR A 355 -19.07 -25.07 4.46
N GLY A 356 -20.05 -25.63 3.73
CA GLY A 356 -21.37 -25.99 4.24
C GLY A 356 -22.35 -24.81 4.26
N SER A 357 -21.92 -23.60 3.88
CA SER A 357 -22.77 -22.43 3.76
C SER A 357 -23.16 -22.16 2.31
N ARG A 358 -24.45 -22.25 2.02
CA ARG A 358 -24.99 -21.95 0.69
C ARG A 358 -24.74 -20.50 0.26
N MET A 359 -24.59 -19.58 1.22
CA MET A 359 -24.24 -18.20 0.93
C MET A 359 -22.86 -18.09 0.29
N ASP A 360 -21.89 -18.86 0.75
CA ASP A 360 -20.52 -18.82 0.23
C ASP A 360 -20.45 -19.29 -1.22
N ASP A 361 -21.21 -20.33 -1.55
CA ASP A 361 -21.28 -20.86 -2.91
C ASP A 361 -21.91 -19.80 -3.86
N VAL A 362 -22.96 -19.11 -3.40
CA VAL A 362 -23.57 -18.02 -4.18
C VAL A 362 -22.59 -16.85 -4.35
N ILE A 363 -21.89 -16.46 -3.30
CA ILE A 363 -20.86 -15.40 -3.39
C ILE A 363 -19.80 -15.80 -4.41
N TYR A 364 -19.27 -17.01 -4.34
CA TYR A 364 -18.28 -17.48 -5.31
C TYR A 364 -18.78 -17.37 -6.75
N GLU A 365 -19.98 -17.90 -7.05
CA GLU A 365 -20.54 -17.86 -8.40
C GLU A 365 -20.76 -16.42 -8.90
N GLU A 366 -21.17 -15.49 -8.02
CA GLU A 366 -21.36 -14.08 -8.35
C GLU A 366 -20.06 -13.35 -8.68
N PHE A 367 -18.93 -13.77 -8.08
CA PHE A 367 -17.61 -13.18 -8.36
C PHE A 367 -16.87 -13.87 -9.50
N LYS A 368 -17.14 -15.13 -9.79
CA LYS A 368 -16.56 -15.91 -10.89
C LYS A 368 -16.73 -15.20 -12.24
N GLY A 369 -17.91 -14.63 -12.48
CA GLY A 369 -18.18 -13.85 -13.69
C GLY A 369 -17.41 -12.52 -13.80
N THR A 370 -16.95 -11.97 -12.65
CA THR A 370 -16.20 -10.71 -12.59
C THR A 370 -14.69 -10.93 -12.76
N GLY A 371 -14.20 -12.07 -12.29
CA GLY A 371 -12.80 -12.46 -12.39
C GLY A 371 -12.34 -12.77 -13.83
N ASN A 372 -11.04 -12.73 -14.03
CA ASN A 372 -10.38 -13.14 -15.27
C ASN A 372 -9.20 -14.11 -15.02
N MET A 373 -9.08 -14.64 -13.81
CA MET A 373 -8.13 -15.68 -13.43
C MET A 373 -8.69 -16.46 -12.26
N GLU A 374 -8.57 -17.77 -12.27
CA GLU A 374 -8.92 -18.66 -11.18
C GLU A 374 -7.74 -19.58 -10.86
N LEU A 375 -7.43 -19.71 -9.57
CA LEU A 375 -6.48 -20.67 -9.03
C LEU A 375 -7.21 -21.49 -7.98
N VAL A 376 -7.51 -22.75 -8.31
CA VAL A 376 -8.34 -23.62 -7.47
C VAL A 376 -7.48 -24.54 -6.63
N LEU A 377 -7.67 -24.52 -5.32
CA LEU A 377 -7.02 -25.42 -4.38
C LEU A 377 -7.91 -26.64 -4.08
N SER A 378 -7.32 -27.82 -4.09
CA SER A 378 -8.00 -29.11 -3.86
C SER A 378 -7.72 -29.66 -2.47
N ARG A 379 -8.75 -29.73 -1.63
CA ARG A 379 -8.66 -30.39 -0.33
C ARG A 379 -8.33 -31.87 -0.45
N ALA A 380 -8.85 -32.56 -1.48
CA ALA A 380 -8.55 -33.97 -1.72
C ALA A 380 -7.05 -34.23 -2.00
N MET A 381 -6.36 -33.33 -2.67
CA MET A 381 -4.91 -33.41 -2.83
C MET A 381 -4.18 -33.15 -1.51
N GLN A 382 -4.61 -32.15 -0.75
CA GLN A 382 -4.04 -31.82 0.55
C GLN A 382 -4.18 -33.01 1.54
N GLU A 383 -5.33 -33.67 1.59
CA GLU A 383 -5.55 -34.84 2.42
C GLU A 383 -4.65 -36.04 2.02
N LYS A 384 -4.34 -36.14 0.72
CA LYS A 384 -3.35 -37.10 0.19
C LYS A 384 -1.89 -36.65 0.33
N ARG A 385 -1.64 -35.47 0.95
CA ARG A 385 -0.32 -34.83 1.09
C ARG A 385 0.39 -34.55 -0.23
N ILE A 386 -0.39 -34.26 -1.29
CA ILE A 386 0.14 -33.81 -2.59
C ILE A 386 0.22 -32.29 -2.55
N PHE A 387 1.43 -31.74 -2.62
CA PHE A 387 1.67 -30.30 -2.55
C PHE A 387 2.53 -29.81 -3.73
N PRO A 388 2.23 -28.62 -4.27
CA PRO A 388 1.08 -27.78 -3.95
C PRO A 388 -0.24 -28.43 -4.35
N ALA A 389 -1.29 -28.20 -3.52
CA ALA A 389 -2.61 -28.81 -3.73
C ALA A 389 -3.45 -28.02 -4.75
N ILE A 390 -2.87 -27.71 -5.93
CA ILE A 390 -3.49 -26.94 -7.01
C ILE A 390 -4.22 -27.88 -7.96
N ASP A 391 -5.51 -27.62 -8.20
CA ASP A 391 -6.31 -28.32 -9.21
C ASP A 391 -6.04 -27.69 -10.59
N ILE A 392 -5.15 -28.27 -11.34
CA ILE A 392 -4.69 -27.77 -12.65
C ILE A 392 -5.87 -27.67 -13.64
N ALA A 393 -6.75 -28.67 -13.65
CA ALA A 393 -7.85 -28.73 -14.60
C ALA A 393 -8.91 -27.63 -14.41
N LYS A 394 -8.98 -27.07 -13.19
CA LYS A 394 -9.94 -26.00 -12.84
C LYS A 394 -9.28 -24.61 -12.74
N SER A 395 -7.97 -24.55 -12.89
CA SER A 395 -7.21 -23.29 -12.78
C SER A 395 -6.87 -22.75 -14.17
N GLY A 396 -6.79 -21.42 -14.31
CA GLY A 396 -6.41 -20.79 -15.57
C GLY A 396 -6.58 -19.27 -15.55
N THR A 397 -6.02 -18.63 -16.56
CA THR A 397 -6.10 -17.18 -16.77
C THR A 397 -6.67 -16.85 -18.13
N ARG A 398 -7.66 -15.94 -18.18
CA ARG A 398 -8.17 -15.44 -19.48
C ARG A 398 -7.11 -14.61 -20.17
N ARG A 399 -6.94 -14.82 -21.48
CA ARG A 399 -5.93 -14.15 -22.30
C ARG A 399 -4.51 -14.40 -21.78
N GLU A 400 -4.22 -15.62 -21.38
CA GLU A 400 -2.88 -16.06 -21.02
C GLU A 400 -1.89 -15.92 -22.20
N ASP A 401 -2.40 -15.88 -23.43
CA ASP A 401 -1.67 -15.56 -24.65
C ASP A 401 -0.93 -14.22 -24.59
N LEU A 402 -1.38 -13.27 -23.78
CA LEU A 402 -0.71 -12.00 -23.55
C LEU A 402 0.39 -12.05 -22.48
N LEU A 403 0.44 -13.13 -21.69
CA LEU A 403 1.30 -13.27 -20.51
C LEU A 403 2.35 -14.36 -20.65
N LEU A 404 2.06 -15.39 -21.44
CA LEU A 404 2.93 -16.54 -21.68
C LEU A 404 3.68 -16.40 -23.00
N SER A 405 4.91 -16.90 -23.04
CA SER A 405 5.66 -17.06 -24.28
C SER A 405 5.07 -18.20 -25.15
N GLU A 406 5.38 -18.21 -26.45
CA GLU A 406 4.95 -19.28 -27.36
C GLU A 406 5.35 -20.68 -26.90
N LYS A 407 6.52 -20.82 -26.28
CA LYS A 407 7.00 -22.10 -25.74
C LYS A 407 6.20 -22.55 -24.53
N GLU A 408 5.83 -21.61 -23.63
CA GLU A 408 5.01 -21.89 -22.45
C GLU A 408 3.59 -22.28 -22.87
N LEU A 409 3.02 -21.60 -23.87
CA LEU A 409 1.69 -21.94 -24.43
C LEU A 409 1.63 -23.33 -25.11
N GLN A 410 2.75 -23.85 -25.58
CA GLN A 410 2.81 -25.19 -26.16
C GLN A 410 2.85 -26.30 -25.11
N VAL A 411 3.20 -25.98 -23.89
CA VAL A 411 3.33 -26.92 -22.75
C VAL A 411 2.05 -26.98 -21.90
N ASN A 412 1.26 -25.89 -21.89
CA ASN A 412 -0.04 -25.80 -21.25
C ASN A 412 -1.15 -26.40 -22.11
#